data_cad7e7c55305726bb8b63b3bf34cdcae
#
_entry.id   cad7e7c55305726bb8b63b3bf34cdcae
#
_cell.length_a   1.000
_cell.length_b   1.000
_cell.length_c   1.000
_cell.angle_alpha   90.00
_cell.angle_beta   90.00
_cell.angle_gamma   90.00
#
_symmetry.space_group_name_H-M   'P 1'
#
loop_
_entity.id
_entity.type
_entity.pdbx_description
1 polymer ?
#
loop_
_entity_poly.entity_id
_entity_poly.type
_entity_poly.pdbx_seq_one_letter_code
_entity_poly.pdbx_strand_id
1 'polypeptide(L)'
;VNESDESGSILNDEQVKALDDSAWKPLELIEDTYDARYKYKINTSDLKDTSYNVYVKAQDNCNGETAFFSTSKLVVDTLPPELTVSQDTMTAADENGWHKDDISYIVKADDSLSGIKSVEYTVFDGKRKIVSGQTVELDASGEGRITIPATEQFNGIDLMLSVKATDYAGLKTEVKGDSFKFSMDSQSPDVSIEPEAGKNRKYFNDDVRIKTSVADSISGVVSAKYQIVTDDQSVSDDEGAWNELDESGIINVSAEAYLDKKADVYVKAVDEAGNVTVADLTASGSQPFYIHKAAPAITVT
;
A
#
# COMPACT_ATOMS: atom_id res chain seq x y z
N VAL A 1 -37.89 25.75 13.41
CA VAL A 1 -37.03 24.59 13.62
C VAL A 1 -37.36 24.06 15.00
N ASN A 2 -38.07 22.95 15.10
CA ASN A 2 -38.23 22.23 16.35
C ASN A 2 -37.19 21.11 16.40
N GLU A 3 -36.52 20.95 17.55
CA GLU A 3 -35.75 19.74 17.83
C GLU A 3 -36.76 18.59 17.70
N SER A 4 -36.41 17.54 16.92
CA SER A 4 -37.16 16.29 16.99
C SER A 4 -37.12 15.81 18.45
N ASP A 5 -38.24 15.42 19.03
CA ASP A 5 -38.17 14.64 20.26
C ASP A 5 -37.29 13.41 20.03
N GLU A 6 -36.76 12.79 21.07
CA GLU A 6 -35.88 11.62 20.99
C GLU A 6 -36.43 10.46 20.11
N SER A 7 -37.71 10.53 19.71
CA SER A 7 -38.39 9.57 18.84
C SER A 7 -38.24 9.86 17.35
N GLY A 8 -37.74 11.04 16.94
CA GLY A 8 -37.55 11.41 15.54
C GLY A 8 -38.83 11.45 14.71
N SER A 9 -39.99 11.54 15.35
CA SER A 9 -41.28 11.56 14.66
C SER A 9 -41.51 12.92 14.00
N ILE A 10 -41.90 12.91 12.73
CA ILE A 10 -42.35 14.09 12.01
C ILE A 10 -43.67 14.55 12.65
N LEU A 11 -43.75 15.83 13.06
CA LEU A 11 -45.02 16.38 13.53
C LEU A 11 -46.08 16.23 12.44
N ASN A 12 -47.25 15.80 12.83
CA ASN A 12 -48.39 15.79 11.92
C ASN A 12 -48.97 17.21 11.74
N ASP A 13 -49.85 17.40 10.76
CA ASP A 13 -50.41 18.70 10.43
C ASP A 13 -51.11 19.38 11.61
N GLU A 14 -51.78 18.62 12.50
CA GLU A 14 -52.43 19.18 13.67
C GLU A 14 -51.44 19.65 14.73
N GLN A 15 -50.36 18.93 14.93
CA GLN A 15 -49.28 19.32 15.83
C GLN A 15 -48.53 20.58 15.29
N VAL A 16 -48.32 20.65 13.98
CA VAL A 16 -47.70 21.83 13.36
C VAL A 16 -48.60 23.07 13.47
N LYS A 17 -49.89 22.90 13.25
CA LYS A 17 -50.88 23.96 13.41
C LYS A 17 -51.00 24.46 14.85
N ALA A 18 -50.79 23.58 15.83
CA ALA A 18 -50.86 23.92 17.25
C ALA A 18 -49.61 24.63 17.78
N LEU A 19 -48.52 24.79 16.94
CA LEU A 19 -47.36 25.54 17.36
C LEU A 19 -47.67 27.02 17.61
N ASP A 20 -47.17 27.54 18.72
CA ASP A 20 -47.26 28.94 19.06
C ASP A 20 -46.63 29.84 17.99
N ASP A 21 -47.17 31.02 17.74
CA ASP A 21 -46.64 31.98 16.75
C ASP A 21 -45.17 32.35 17.02
N SER A 22 -44.73 32.32 18.27
CA SER A 22 -43.33 32.56 18.63
C SER A 22 -42.36 31.51 18.08
N ALA A 23 -42.85 30.32 17.74
CA ALA A 23 -42.05 29.27 17.13
C ALA A 23 -41.68 29.55 15.65
N TRP A 24 -42.43 30.50 15.03
CA TRP A 24 -42.25 30.81 13.63
C TRP A 24 -41.33 32.00 13.45
N LYS A 25 -40.45 31.93 12.45
CA LYS A 25 -39.54 33.01 12.04
C LYS A 25 -39.93 33.50 10.65
N PRO A 26 -40.01 34.84 10.45
CA PRO A 26 -40.38 35.39 9.16
C PRO A 26 -39.30 35.04 8.12
N LEU A 27 -39.74 34.77 6.89
CA LEU A 27 -38.86 34.62 5.73
C LEU A 27 -38.58 36.02 5.12
N GLU A 28 -37.39 36.22 4.59
CA GLU A 28 -37.01 37.42 3.86
C GLU A 28 -37.41 37.28 2.39
N LEU A 29 -38.14 38.27 1.86
CA LEU A 29 -38.49 38.33 0.45
C LEU A 29 -37.23 38.62 -0.38
N ILE A 30 -36.94 37.74 -1.35
CA ILE A 30 -35.81 37.89 -2.28
C ILE A 30 -36.27 38.66 -3.55
N GLU A 31 -37.44 38.28 -4.06
CA GLU A 31 -37.94 38.77 -5.34
C GLU A 31 -39.47 38.89 -5.25
N ASP A 32 -39.97 40.10 -5.52
CA ASP A 32 -41.40 40.41 -5.52
C ASP A 32 -41.92 40.34 -6.96
N THR A 33 -42.14 39.14 -7.43
CA THR A 33 -42.70 38.82 -8.74
C THR A 33 -43.96 37.98 -8.55
N TYR A 34 -44.65 37.62 -9.64
CA TYR A 34 -45.83 36.74 -9.59
C TYR A 34 -45.54 35.44 -8.84
N ASP A 35 -44.27 34.95 -8.92
CA ASP A 35 -43.74 33.79 -8.17
C ASP A 35 -42.78 34.30 -7.09
N ALA A 36 -43.30 35.00 -6.07
CA ALA A 36 -42.49 35.56 -4.99
C ALA A 36 -41.59 34.53 -4.30
N ARG A 37 -40.29 34.81 -4.21
CA ARG A 37 -39.29 33.97 -3.61
C ARG A 37 -38.85 34.50 -2.26
N TYR A 38 -38.80 33.60 -1.29
CA TYR A 38 -38.40 33.91 0.08
C TYR A 38 -37.18 33.07 0.48
N LYS A 39 -36.38 33.58 1.40
CA LYS A 39 -35.26 32.85 2.03
C LYS A 39 -35.27 33.00 3.55
N TYR A 40 -34.72 32.06 4.22
CA TYR A 40 -34.33 32.14 5.62
C TYR A 40 -32.99 31.46 5.81
N LYS A 41 -32.04 32.12 6.48
CA LYS A 41 -30.73 31.52 6.81
C LYS A 41 -30.81 30.92 8.20
N ILE A 42 -30.73 29.61 8.28
CA ILE A 42 -30.61 28.90 9.55
C ILE A 42 -29.14 28.99 10.00
N ASN A 43 -28.92 29.49 11.22
CA ASN A 43 -27.61 29.49 11.84
C ASN A 43 -27.41 28.11 12.53
N THR A 44 -26.59 27.28 11.95
CA THR A 44 -26.34 25.92 12.46
C THR A 44 -25.47 25.90 13.71
N SER A 45 -24.74 26.99 14.04
CA SER A 45 -23.93 27.05 15.26
C SER A 45 -24.77 27.02 16.56
N ASP A 46 -26.04 27.33 16.47
CA ASP A 46 -26.97 27.35 17.61
C ASP A 46 -27.77 26.03 17.71
N LEU A 47 -27.54 25.09 16.80
CA LEU A 47 -28.22 23.81 16.73
C LEU A 47 -27.31 22.70 17.28
N LYS A 48 -27.91 21.70 17.87
CA LYS A 48 -27.20 20.48 18.28
C LYS A 48 -26.96 19.56 17.10
N ASP A 49 -25.99 18.69 17.21
CA ASP A 49 -25.74 17.61 16.24
C ASP A 49 -26.89 16.60 16.25
N THR A 50 -27.78 16.74 15.29
CA THR A 50 -28.93 15.84 15.10
C THR A 50 -29.66 16.15 13.79
N SER A 51 -30.73 15.41 13.52
CA SER A 51 -31.62 15.65 12.39
C SER A 51 -32.78 16.57 12.78
N TYR A 52 -33.06 17.54 11.95
CA TYR A 52 -34.15 18.50 12.10
C TYR A 52 -35.14 18.40 10.95
N ASN A 53 -36.43 18.62 11.27
CA ASN A 53 -37.45 18.87 10.26
C ASN A 53 -37.73 20.38 10.20
N VAL A 54 -37.75 20.92 8.99
CA VAL A 54 -38.00 22.34 8.73
C VAL A 54 -39.41 22.46 8.16
N TYR A 55 -40.25 23.22 8.81
CA TYR A 55 -41.63 23.51 8.37
C TYR A 55 -41.71 24.94 7.88
N VAL A 56 -42.47 25.15 6.82
CA VAL A 56 -42.78 26.47 6.26
C VAL A 56 -44.30 26.61 6.28
N LYS A 57 -44.79 27.76 6.79
CA LYS A 57 -46.19 28.13 6.64
C LYS A 57 -46.33 29.35 5.73
N ALA A 58 -47.31 29.33 4.86
CA ALA A 58 -47.71 30.46 4.05
C ALA A 58 -49.19 30.76 4.25
N GLN A 59 -49.51 32.06 4.34
CA GLN A 59 -50.89 32.52 4.50
C GLN A 59 -51.19 33.55 3.44
N ASP A 60 -52.32 33.42 2.77
CA ASP A 60 -52.76 34.43 1.82
C ASP A 60 -53.47 35.62 2.53
N ASN A 61 -53.59 36.72 1.81
CA ASN A 61 -54.28 37.90 2.33
C ASN A 61 -55.77 37.96 1.94
N CYS A 62 -56.29 36.95 1.24
CA CYS A 62 -57.64 36.96 0.73
C CYS A 62 -58.59 36.16 1.60
N ASN A 63 -58.23 34.92 1.94
CA ASN A 63 -59.10 34.00 2.68
C ASN A 63 -58.58 33.69 4.07
N GLY A 64 -57.36 34.10 4.40
CA GLY A 64 -56.70 33.73 5.64
C GLY A 64 -56.34 32.24 5.72
N GLU A 65 -56.35 31.51 4.60
CA GLU A 65 -55.97 30.11 4.55
C GLU A 65 -54.45 29.99 4.75
N THR A 66 -54.05 28.99 5.54
CA THR A 66 -52.66 28.71 5.84
C THR A 66 -52.28 27.36 5.29
N ALA A 67 -51.26 27.30 4.50
CA ALA A 67 -50.65 26.10 3.99
C ALA A 67 -49.37 25.80 4.76
N PHE A 68 -49.11 24.53 5.04
CA PHE A 68 -47.92 24.04 5.72
C PHE A 68 -47.16 23.07 4.82
N PHE A 69 -45.83 23.23 4.77
CA PHE A 69 -44.92 22.39 3.98
C PHE A 69 -43.77 21.94 4.88
N SER A 70 -43.40 20.68 4.80
CA SER A 70 -42.18 20.18 5.41
C SER A 70 -41.10 19.99 4.35
N THR A 71 -39.85 20.22 4.73
CA THR A 71 -38.71 19.88 3.89
C THR A 71 -38.22 18.44 4.16
N SER A 72 -37.26 17.99 3.36
CA SER A 72 -36.42 16.86 3.74
C SER A 72 -35.68 17.15 5.06
N LYS A 73 -35.24 16.11 5.77
CA LYS A 73 -34.46 16.27 7.00
C LYS A 73 -33.23 17.13 6.75
N LEU A 74 -33.01 18.12 7.63
CA LEU A 74 -31.77 18.86 7.76
C LEU A 74 -30.93 18.16 8.83
N VAL A 75 -29.78 17.61 8.42
CA VAL A 75 -28.83 17.04 9.37
C VAL A 75 -27.79 18.12 9.71
N VAL A 76 -27.60 18.37 11.00
CA VAL A 76 -26.51 19.19 11.53
C VAL A 76 -25.51 18.24 12.13
N ASP A 77 -24.29 18.27 11.60
CA ASP A 77 -23.21 17.42 11.98
C ASP A 77 -21.92 18.25 12.05
N THR A 78 -21.31 18.32 13.23
CA THR A 78 -20.10 19.06 13.52
C THR A 78 -18.96 18.15 13.99
N LEU A 79 -19.22 16.84 14.06
CA LEU A 79 -18.26 15.83 14.50
C LEU A 79 -17.63 15.17 13.27
N PRO A 80 -16.29 15.09 13.20
CA PRO A 80 -15.64 14.36 12.12
C PRO A 80 -15.82 12.85 12.28
N PRO A 81 -15.75 12.07 11.20
CA PRO A 81 -15.91 10.62 11.25
C PRO A 81 -14.86 9.96 12.15
N GLU A 82 -15.22 8.87 12.80
CA GLU A 82 -14.28 7.98 13.47
C GLU A 82 -13.54 7.15 12.41
N LEU A 83 -12.22 7.02 12.57
CA LEU A 83 -11.36 6.26 11.65
C LEU A 83 -10.31 5.48 12.43
N THR A 84 -10.27 4.17 12.22
CA THR A 84 -9.19 3.30 12.72
C THR A 84 -8.53 2.56 11.57
N VAL A 85 -7.22 2.38 11.67
CA VAL A 85 -6.41 1.66 10.70
C VAL A 85 -5.48 0.74 11.47
N SER A 86 -5.40 -0.52 11.09
CA SER A 86 -4.48 -1.50 11.67
C SER A 86 -3.86 -2.36 10.58
N GLN A 87 -2.58 -2.70 10.72
CA GLN A 87 -1.95 -3.64 9.82
C GLN A 87 -2.52 -5.05 10.06
N ASP A 88 -2.76 -5.79 8.98
CA ASP A 88 -3.11 -7.20 9.07
C ASP A 88 -1.89 -7.99 9.54
N THR A 89 -2.01 -8.68 10.66
CA THR A 89 -0.91 -9.45 11.27
C THR A 89 -0.38 -10.58 10.38
N MET A 90 -1.18 -11.03 9.40
CA MET A 90 -0.77 -12.01 8.39
C MET A 90 0.27 -11.45 7.40
N THR A 91 0.39 -10.13 7.32
CA THR A 91 1.32 -9.42 6.43
C THR A 91 2.33 -8.58 7.22
N ALA A 92 2.71 -9.03 8.42
CA ALA A 92 3.73 -8.37 9.23
C ALA A 92 5.09 -8.41 8.52
N ALA A 93 5.94 -7.42 8.82
CA ALA A 93 7.32 -7.39 8.37
C ALA A 93 8.09 -8.61 8.90
N ASP A 94 9.20 -8.95 8.25
CA ASP A 94 10.17 -9.89 8.75
C ASP A 94 10.87 -9.39 10.04
N GLU A 95 11.81 -10.16 10.56
CA GLU A 95 12.58 -9.81 11.78
C GLU A 95 13.47 -8.56 11.60
N ASN A 96 13.81 -8.19 10.36
CA ASN A 96 14.61 -7.03 10.01
C ASN A 96 13.76 -5.78 9.70
N GLY A 97 12.43 -5.92 9.72
CA GLY A 97 11.49 -4.83 9.47
C GLY A 97 11.14 -4.62 7.99
N TRP A 98 11.48 -5.57 7.12
CA TRP A 98 11.20 -5.53 5.70
C TRP A 98 9.95 -6.32 5.30
N HIS A 99 9.32 -5.88 4.22
CA HIS A 99 8.27 -6.61 3.50
C HIS A 99 8.75 -6.95 2.10
N LYS A 100 8.70 -8.21 1.71
CA LYS A 100 8.92 -8.67 0.33
C LYS A 100 7.64 -9.03 -0.39
N ASP A 101 6.56 -9.24 0.37
CA ASP A 101 5.23 -9.61 -0.09
C ASP A 101 4.24 -8.48 0.16
N ASP A 102 3.02 -8.60 -0.39
CA ASP A 102 1.95 -7.63 -0.23
C ASP A 102 1.65 -7.31 1.23
N ILE A 103 1.48 -6.02 1.54
CA ILE A 103 1.06 -5.56 2.85
C ILE A 103 -0.43 -5.23 2.83
N SER A 104 -1.15 -5.69 3.85
CA SER A 104 -2.57 -5.37 4.02
C SER A 104 -2.84 -4.58 5.29
N TYR A 105 -3.78 -3.63 5.19
CA TYR A 105 -4.31 -2.89 6.33
C TYR A 105 -5.82 -3.03 6.36
N ILE A 106 -6.37 -3.19 7.57
CA ILE A 106 -7.81 -3.16 7.84
C ILE A 106 -8.16 -1.73 8.24
N VAL A 107 -9.16 -1.17 7.58
CA VAL A 107 -9.67 0.18 7.81
C VAL A 107 -11.09 0.05 8.33
N LYS A 108 -11.43 0.78 9.38
CA LYS A 108 -12.80 0.90 9.85
C LYS A 108 -13.15 2.36 10.01
N ALA A 109 -14.24 2.79 9.38
CA ALA A 109 -14.74 4.16 9.45
C ALA A 109 -16.22 4.15 9.77
N ASP A 110 -16.63 5.03 10.68
CA ASP A 110 -18.03 5.20 11.09
C ASP A 110 -18.37 6.68 11.30
N ASP A 111 -19.57 7.04 10.93
CA ASP A 111 -20.19 8.32 11.23
C ASP A 111 -21.70 8.14 11.39
N SER A 112 -22.19 8.34 12.59
CA SER A 112 -23.57 8.03 12.97
C SER A 112 -24.60 9.08 12.54
N LEU A 113 -24.15 10.29 12.15
CA LEU A 113 -25.04 11.40 11.80
C LEU A 113 -25.14 11.63 10.30
N SER A 114 -24.08 12.09 9.68
CA SER A 114 -24.07 12.35 8.23
C SER A 114 -23.68 11.15 7.41
N GLY A 115 -22.98 10.19 8.00
CA GLY A 115 -22.49 8.98 7.35
C GLY A 115 -21.19 9.21 6.58
N ILE A 116 -20.51 8.12 6.25
CA ILE A 116 -19.25 8.15 5.50
C ILE A 116 -19.51 8.42 4.03
N LYS A 117 -18.88 9.48 3.50
CA LYS A 117 -18.90 9.84 2.09
C LYS A 117 -17.79 9.15 1.30
N SER A 118 -16.57 9.14 1.86
CA SER A 118 -15.42 8.48 1.22
C SER A 118 -14.33 8.15 2.22
N VAL A 119 -13.61 7.06 1.95
CA VAL A 119 -12.33 6.77 2.58
C VAL A 119 -11.29 6.65 1.47
N GLU A 120 -10.15 7.31 1.64
CA GLU A 120 -9.07 7.36 0.67
C GLU A 120 -7.74 7.11 1.35
N TYR A 121 -6.79 6.49 0.62
CA TYR A 121 -5.42 6.36 1.10
C TYR A 121 -4.40 6.99 0.16
N THR A 122 -3.26 7.33 0.72
CA THR A 122 -2.08 7.87 0.03
C THR A 122 -0.84 7.20 0.60
N VAL A 123 0.10 6.81 -0.26
CA VAL A 123 1.42 6.31 0.15
C VAL A 123 2.47 7.34 -0.21
N PHE A 124 3.34 7.65 0.74
CA PHE A 124 4.41 8.63 0.60
C PHE A 124 5.78 7.95 0.66
N ASP A 125 6.73 8.51 -0.09
CA ASP A 125 8.16 8.34 0.04
C ASP A 125 8.72 9.71 0.45
N GLY A 126 8.99 9.89 1.72
CA GLY A 126 9.28 11.20 2.28
C GLY A 126 8.16 12.22 2.02
N LYS A 127 8.41 13.18 1.13
CA LYS A 127 7.41 14.19 0.70
C LYS A 127 6.74 13.85 -0.63
N ARG A 128 7.25 12.86 -1.36
CA ARG A 128 6.72 12.43 -2.65
C ARG A 128 5.52 11.50 -2.43
N LYS A 129 4.45 11.71 -3.16
CA LYS A 129 3.32 10.78 -3.19
C LYS A 129 3.59 9.71 -4.26
N ILE A 130 3.68 8.45 -3.85
CA ILE A 130 3.77 7.30 -4.75
C ILE A 130 2.41 7.06 -5.39
N VAL A 131 1.37 6.98 -4.56
CA VAL A 131 -0.04 6.97 -4.96
C VAL A 131 -0.79 8.00 -4.12
N SER A 132 -1.92 8.52 -4.63
CA SER A 132 -2.66 9.57 -3.94
C SER A 132 -4.16 9.42 -4.14
N GLY A 133 -4.92 9.45 -3.02
CA GLY A 133 -6.37 9.48 -3.03
C GLY A 133 -7.00 8.23 -3.65
N GLN A 134 -6.42 7.06 -3.40
CA GLN A 134 -7.02 5.79 -3.80
C GLN A 134 -8.21 5.50 -2.89
N THR A 135 -9.35 5.18 -3.49
CA THR A 135 -10.58 4.86 -2.75
C THR A 135 -10.48 3.53 -2.03
N VAL A 136 -10.96 3.51 -0.79
CA VAL A 136 -11.18 2.28 -0.01
C VAL A 136 -12.66 1.99 0.00
N GLU A 137 -13.06 0.85 -0.55
CA GLU A 137 -14.44 0.39 -0.49
C GLU A 137 -14.72 -0.18 0.90
N LEU A 138 -15.81 0.29 1.53
CA LEU A 138 -16.25 -0.18 2.83
C LEU A 138 -17.44 -1.12 2.65
N ASP A 139 -17.50 -2.15 3.47
CA ASP A 139 -18.66 -3.03 3.60
C ASP A 139 -19.77 -2.38 4.45
N ALA A 140 -20.87 -3.13 4.67
CA ALA A 140 -22.01 -2.65 5.44
C ALA A 140 -21.70 -2.42 6.94
N SER A 141 -20.58 -2.93 7.45
CA SER A 141 -20.09 -2.70 8.82
C SER A 141 -19.14 -1.52 8.94
N GLY A 142 -18.85 -0.82 7.83
CA GLY A 142 -17.87 0.26 7.76
C GLY A 142 -16.43 -0.21 7.70
N GLU A 143 -16.19 -1.51 7.38
CA GLU A 143 -14.86 -2.08 7.29
C GLU A 143 -14.42 -2.21 5.83
N GLY A 144 -13.16 -1.92 5.56
CA GLY A 144 -12.52 -2.05 4.26
C GLY A 144 -11.07 -2.53 4.38
N ARG A 145 -10.45 -2.85 3.24
CA ARG A 145 -9.07 -3.32 3.18
C ARG A 145 -8.26 -2.49 2.19
N ILE A 146 -7.05 -2.12 2.60
CA ILE A 146 -6.01 -1.57 1.73
C ILE A 146 -4.99 -2.67 1.50
N THR A 147 -4.63 -2.92 0.25
CA THR A 147 -3.49 -3.78 -0.10
C THR A 147 -2.45 -2.94 -0.83
N ILE A 148 -1.23 -2.93 -0.32
CA ILE A 148 -0.04 -2.35 -0.96
C ILE A 148 0.69 -3.52 -1.63
N PRO A 149 0.68 -3.62 -2.97
CA PRO A 149 1.29 -4.76 -3.64
C PRO A 149 2.81 -4.68 -3.60
N ALA A 150 3.47 -5.85 -3.48
CA ALA A 150 4.91 -5.99 -3.56
C ALA A 150 5.39 -5.82 -5.01
N THR A 151 5.56 -4.59 -5.42
CA THR A 151 6.00 -4.20 -6.76
C THR A 151 7.07 -3.13 -6.68
N GLU A 152 7.87 -2.99 -7.75
CA GLU A 152 8.93 -2.00 -7.85
C GLU A 152 8.47 -0.57 -7.50
N GLN A 153 7.21 -0.24 -7.77
CA GLN A 153 6.64 1.08 -7.44
C GLN A 153 6.68 1.39 -5.94
N PHE A 154 6.55 0.37 -5.08
CA PHE A 154 6.49 0.50 -3.63
C PHE A 154 7.78 0.06 -2.94
N ASN A 155 8.84 -0.26 -3.69
CA ASN A 155 10.13 -0.54 -3.12
C ASN A 155 10.75 0.72 -2.51
N GLY A 156 11.18 0.65 -1.26
CA GLY A 156 11.78 1.79 -0.55
C GLY A 156 11.80 1.63 0.96
N ILE A 157 12.48 2.54 1.60
CA ILE A 157 12.70 2.60 3.06
C ILE A 157 11.77 3.66 3.65
N ASP A 158 11.19 3.39 4.82
CA ASP A 158 10.36 4.34 5.56
C ASP A 158 9.21 4.96 4.73
N LEU A 159 8.62 4.18 3.85
CA LEU A 159 7.40 4.57 3.16
C LEU A 159 6.28 4.78 4.20
N MET A 160 5.36 5.72 3.95
CA MET A 160 4.31 6.05 4.91
C MET A 160 2.92 5.96 4.29
N LEU A 161 2.05 5.18 4.92
CA LEU A 161 0.62 5.16 4.62
C LEU A 161 -0.09 6.29 5.36
N SER A 162 -0.98 6.99 4.67
CA SER A 162 -1.96 7.93 5.23
C SER A 162 -3.35 7.53 4.76
N VAL A 163 -4.30 7.45 5.67
CA VAL A 163 -5.70 7.14 5.37
C VAL A 163 -6.58 8.30 5.86
N LYS A 164 -7.55 8.70 5.05
CA LYS A 164 -8.42 9.83 5.32
C LYS A 164 -9.88 9.44 5.08
N ALA A 165 -10.72 9.59 6.08
CA ALA A 165 -12.18 9.51 5.97
C ALA A 165 -12.77 10.92 5.80
N THR A 166 -13.85 11.02 5.03
CA THR A 166 -14.66 12.24 4.85
C THR A 166 -16.13 11.84 4.95
N ASP A 167 -16.90 12.56 5.74
CA ASP A 167 -18.35 12.39 5.89
C ASP A 167 -19.14 13.21 4.84
N TYR A 168 -20.46 13.10 4.85
CA TYR A 168 -21.32 13.88 3.98
C TYR A 168 -21.47 15.34 4.42
N ALA A 169 -21.13 15.69 5.68
CA ALA A 169 -21.03 17.08 6.12
C ALA A 169 -19.76 17.78 5.64
N GLY A 170 -18.76 17.00 5.16
CA GLY A 170 -17.50 17.50 4.63
C GLY A 170 -16.37 17.53 5.68
N LEU A 171 -16.62 17.03 6.88
CA LEU A 171 -15.61 16.92 7.93
C LEU A 171 -14.68 15.75 7.64
N LYS A 172 -13.49 15.76 8.25
CA LYS A 172 -12.43 14.81 7.89
C LYS A 172 -11.65 14.34 9.10
N THR A 173 -11.34 13.05 9.10
CA THR A 173 -10.33 12.45 9.98
C THR A 173 -9.23 11.85 9.13
N GLU A 174 -7.97 12.08 9.50
CA GLU A 174 -6.79 11.52 8.85
C GLU A 174 -5.95 10.77 9.88
N VAL A 175 -5.57 9.53 9.53
CA VAL A 175 -4.67 8.67 10.30
C VAL A 175 -3.39 8.54 9.50
N LYS A 176 -2.25 8.94 10.11
CA LYS A 176 -0.89 8.86 9.57
C LYS A 176 0.12 8.97 10.69
N GLY A 177 1.38 8.70 10.40
CA GLY A 177 2.49 8.85 11.35
C GLY A 177 3.41 7.64 11.36
N ASP A 178 4.33 7.60 12.33
CA ASP A 178 5.39 6.59 12.39
C ASP A 178 4.85 5.15 12.51
N SER A 179 3.68 4.96 13.13
CA SER A 179 3.03 3.64 13.23
C SER A 179 2.55 3.07 11.88
N PHE A 180 2.56 3.88 10.83
CA PHE A 180 2.14 3.50 9.47
C PHE A 180 3.29 3.60 8.47
N LYS A 181 4.52 3.64 8.96
CA LYS A 181 5.72 3.46 8.14
C LYS A 181 5.96 1.99 7.87
N PHE A 182 6.48 1.70 6.70
CA PHE A 182 6.92 0.38 6.28
C PHE A 182 8.09 0.48 5.32
N SER A 183 8.92 -0.56 5.26
CA SER A 183 9.95 -0.73 4.25
C SER A 183 9.62 -1.93 3.40
N MET A 184 9.74 -1.81 2.09
CA MET A 184 9.41 -2.87 1.14
C MET A 184 10.52 -3.04 0.12
N ASP A 185 10.87 -4.31 -0.12
CA ASP A 185 11.75 -4.72 -1.20
C ASP A 185 11.26 -6.04 -1.80
N SER A 186 10.77 -5.97 -3.02
CA SER A 186 10.28 -7.11 -3.81
C SER A 186 11.28 -7.55 -4.89
N GLN A 187 12.49 -6.98 -4.90
CA GLN A 187 13.53 -7.29 -5.87
C GLN A 187 14.61 -8.16 -5.23
N SER A 188 15.02 -9.17 -5.95
CA SER A 188 16.14 -10.01 -5.52
C SER A 188 17.47 -9.38 -5.92
N PRO A 189 18.57 -9.70 -5.21
CA PRO A 189 19.90 -9.20 -5.56
C PRO A 189 20.31 -9.51 -6.99
N ASP A 190 20.98 -8.55 -7.63
CA ASP A 190 21.63 -8.74 -8.92
C ASP A 190 22.95 -9.51 -8.73
N VAL A 191 23.14 -10.56 -9.52
CA VAL A 191 24.35 -11.40 -9.48
C VAL A 191 24.99 -11.47 -10.86
N SER A 192 26.30 -11.22 -10.94
CA SER A 192 27.09 -11.51 -12.13
C SER A 192 28.27 -12.45 -11.82
N ILE A 193 28.56 -13.37 -12.73
CA ILE A 193 29.57 -14.42 -12.58
C ILE A 193 30.32 -14.57 -13.89
N GLU A 194 31.62 -14.32 -13.91
CA GLU A 194 32.41 -14.48 -15.14
C GLU A 194 33.85 -14.94 -14.86
N PRO A 195 34.43 -15.83 -15.72
CA PRO A 195 35.84 -16.13 -15.65
C PRO A 195 36.69 -14.90 -15.96
N GLU A 196 37.74 -14.61 -15.17
CA GLU A 196 38.67 -13.50 -15.44
C GLU A 196 39.33 -13.60 -16.82
N ALA A 197 39.51 -14.83 -17.34
CA ALA A 197 40.05 -15.09 -18.64
C ALA A 197 39.07 -14.84 -19.81
N GLY A 198 37.85 -14.36 -19.51
CA GLY A 198 36.81 -13.98 -20.47
C GLY A 198 35.69 -15.01 -20.62
N LYS A 199 34.49 -14.51 -20.89
CA LYS A 199 33.23 -15.26 -20.93
C LYS A 199 33.17 -16.43 -21.90
N ASN A 200 33.92 -16.37 -22.99
CA ASN A 200 33.86 -17.38 -24.08
C ASN A 200 34.89 -18.50 -23.94
N ARG A 201 35.78 -18.46 -22.94
CA ARG A 201 36.78 -19.50 -22.76
C ARG A 201 36.19 -20.74 -22.11
N LYS A 202 36.26 -21.88 -22.82
CA LYS A 202 35.71 -23.18 -22.39
C LYS A 202 36.73 -24.13 -21.77
N TYR A 203 38.00 -23.97 -22.10
CA TYR A 203 39.05 -24.92 -21.74
C TYR A 203 40.18 -24.23 -21.02
N PHE A 204 40.57 -24.78 -19.90
CA PHE A 204 41.64 -24.30 -19.04
C PHE A 204 42.61 -25.44 -18.73
N ASN A 205 43.85 -25.12 -18.50
CA ASN A 205 44.89 -26.07 -18.11
C ASN A 205 45.52 -25.71 -16.75
N ASP A 206 44.96 -24.75 -16.05
CA ASP A 206 45.38 -24.27 -14.74
C ASP A 206 44.16 -23.84 -13.93
N ASP A 207 44.36 -23.35 -12.69
CA ASP A 207 43.33 -22.85 -11.83
C ASP A 207 42.51 -21.74 -12.53
N VAL A 208 41.20 -21.76 -12.31
CA VAL A 208 40.30 -20.79 -12.93
C VAL A 208 39.82 -19.80 -11.88
N ARG A 209 40.07 -18.53 -12.13
CA ARG A 209 39.54 -17.46 -11.27
C ARG A 209 38.24 -16.97 -11.87
N ILE A 210 37.21 -17.02 -11.06
CA ILE A 210 35.88 -16.50 -11.40
C ILE A 210 35.66 -15.22 -10.61
N LYS A 211 35.36 -14.15 -11.30
CA LYS A 211 34.96 -12.87 -10.71
C LYS A 211 33.47 -12.83 -10.57
N THR A 212 32.99 -12.48 -9.37
CA THR A 212 31.57 -12.29 -9.08
C THR A 212 31.30 -10.86 -8.65
N SER A 213 30.07 -10.41 -8.87
CA SER A 213 29.55 -9.18 -8.30
C SER A 213 28.12 -9.45 -7.83
N VAL A 214 27.84 -9.09 -6.60
CA VAL A 214 26.52 -9.19 -5.99
C VAL A 214 26.13 -7.82 -5.48
N ALA A 215 24.94 -7.34 -5.85
CA ALA A 215 24.46 -6.03 -5.45
C ALA A 215 22.95 -6.03 -5.25
N ASP A 216 22.51 -5.35 -4.23
CA ASP A 216 21.13 -4.95 -4.02
C ASP A 216 21.10 -3.48 -3.60
N SER A 217 20.20 -2.69 -4.20
CA SER A 217 20.18 -1.24 -4.03
C SER A 217 19.09 -0.74 -3.06
N ILE A 218 18.24 -1.64 -2.56
CA ILE A 218 17.08 -1.29 -1.76
C ILE A 218 17.28 -1.76 -0.32
N SER A 219 17.20 -3.05 -0.06
CA SER A 219 17.44 -3.60 1.28
C SER A 219 18.89 -3.94 1.55
N GLY A 220 19.68 -4.15 0.51
CA GLY A 220 21.09 -4.51 0.62
C GLY A 220 21.32 -6.02 0.74
N VAL A 221 22.54 -6.48 0.43
CA VAL A 221 22.92 -7.89 0.47
C VAL A 221 23.33 -8.30 1.88
N VAL A 222 22.69 -9.32 2.43
CA VAL A 222 23.02 -9.88 3.74
C VAL A 222 23.88 -11.14 3.66
N SER A 223 23.76 -11.91 2.58
CA SER A 223 24.53 -13.14 2.38
C SER A 223 24.83 -13.37 0.90
N ALA A 224 26.05 -13.78 0.61
CA ALA A 224 26.46 -14.27 -0.70
C ALA A 224 27.28 -15.55 -0.53
N LYS A 225 26.89 -16.61 -1.20
CA LYS A 225 27.52 -17.93 -1.13
C LYS A 225 27.72 -18.49 -2.52
N TYR A 226 28.65 -19.44 -2.66
CA TYR A 226 28.87 -20.11 -3.94
C TYR A 226 28.97 -21.62 -3.81
N GLN A 227 28.68 -22.32 -4.90
CA GLN A 227 28.87 -23.76 -5.05
C GLN A 227 29.52 -24.05 -6.42
N ILE A 228 30.48 -24.97 -6.45
CA ILE A 228 31.08 -25.48 -7.69
C ILE A 228 30.48 -26.85 -7.95
N VAL A 229 29.86 -27.03 -9.11
CA VAL A 229 29.12 -28.24 -9.49
C VAL A 229 29.77 -28.85 -10.72
N THR A 230 29.88 -30.17 -10.76
CA THR A 230 30.41 -30.92 -11.92
C THR A 230 29.29 -31.66 -12.67
N ASP A 231 29.58 -32.19 -13.87
CA ASP A 231 28.60 -32.79 -14.79
C ASP A 231 27.77 -33.93 -14.15
N ASP A 232 28.33 -34.59 -13.14
CA ASP A 232 27.74 -35.72 -12.40
C ASP A 232 26.94 -35.25 -11.15
N GLN A 233 26.85 -33.98 -10.92
CA GLN A 233 26.21 -33.38 -9.75
C GLN A 233 25.16 -32.33 -10.17
N SER A 234 24.23 -32.07 -9.27
CA SER A 234 23.31 -30.93 -9.34
C SER A 234 23.58 -29.97 -8.20
N VAL A 235 23.19 -28.70 -8.38
CA VAL A 235 23.21 -27.70 -7.31
C VAL A 235 22.40 -28.22 -6.12
N SER A 236 22.96 -28.09 -4.93
CA SER A 236 22.33 -28.58 -3.70
C SER A 236 21.54 -27.47 -3.01
N ASP A 237 20.38 -27.83 -2.48
CA ASP A 237 19.58 -26.96 -1.61
C ASP A 237 20.09 -26.97 -0.15
N ASP A 238 21.01 -27.90 0.21
CA ASP A 238 21.61 -27.96 1.55
C ASP A 238 22.54 -26.75 1.76
N GLU A 239 22.24 -25.93 2.75
CA GLU A 239 23.07 -24.76 3.12
C GLU A 239 24.52 -25.13 3.44
N GLY A 240 24.77 -26.35 3.98
CA GLY A 240 26.11 -26.84 4.25
C GLY A 240 26.95 -27.13 3.00
N ALA A 241 26.32 -27.21 1.82
CA ALA A 241 27.02 -27.41 0.56
C ALA A 241 27.50 -26.09 -0.09
N TRP A 242 27.13 -24.93 0.47
CA TRP A 242 27.51 -23.63 -0.03
C TRP A 242 28.69 -23.06 0.76
N ASN A 243 29.64 -22.49 0.05
CA ASN A 243 30.79 -21.79 0.62
C ASN A 243 30.51 -20.28 0.68
N GLU A 244 30.97 -19.62 1.73
CA GLU A 244 30.85 -18.16 1.85
C GLU A 244 31.67 -17.46 0.73
N LEU A 245 31.06 -16.48 0.08
CA LEU A 245 31.75 -15.60 -0.87
C LEU A 245 32.36 -14.45 -0.08
N ASP A 246 33.68 -14.29 -0.17
CA ASP A 246 34.37 -13.21 0.52
C ASP A 246 34.20 -11.85 -0.20
N GLU A 247 34.63 -10.78 0.45
CA GLU A 247 34.54 -9.41 -0.06
C GLU A 247 35.33 -9.19 -1.36
N SER A 248 36.28 -10.07 -1.71
CA SER A 248 37.00 -9.96 -2.98
C SER A 248 36.13 -10.33 -4.17
N GLY A 249 35.06 -11.08 -3.94
CA GLY A 249 34.20 -11.61 -4.98
C GLY A 249 34.92 -12.57 -5.94
N ILE A 250 36.04 -13.20 -5.49
CA ILE A 250 36.84 -14.09 -6.34
C ILE A 250 36.67 -15.54 -5.88
N ILE A 251 36.18 -16.39 -6.78
CA ILE A 251 36.10 -17.83 -6.57
C ILE A 251 37.26 -18.47 -7.30
N ASN A 252 38.10 -19.25 -6.58
CA ASN A 252 39.19 -20.00 -7.16
C ASN A 252 38.76 -21.46 -7.38
N VAL A 253 38.68 -21.88 -8.64
CA VAL A 253 38.37 -23.26 -9.02
C VAL A 253 39.68 -23.99 -9.25
N SER A 254 40.04 -24.86 -8.32
CA SER A 254 41.35 -25.59 -8.38
C SER A 254 41.39 -26.56 -9.55
N ALA A 255 42.42 -26.44 -10.35
CA ALA A 255 42.65 -27.37 -11.46
C ALA A 255 42.99 -28.80 -10.99
N GLU A 256 43.48 -28.95 -9.77
CA GLU A 256 43.71 -30.29 -9.16
C GLU A 256 42.41 -30.95 -8.75
N ALA A 257 41.53 -30.24 -8.06
CA ALA A 257 40.25 -30.75 -7.55
C ALA A 257 39.24 -31.08 -8.67
N TYR A 258 39.30 -30.31 -9.78
CA TYR A 258 38.32 -30.41 -10.87
C TYR A 258 38.96 -30.89 -12.20
N LEU A 259 40.07 -31.59 -12.13
CA LEU A 259 40.75 -32.11 -13.30
C LEU A 259 39.86 -33.06 -14.12
N ASP A 260 39.85 -32.87 -15.44
CA ASP A 260 39.09 -33.65 -16.42
C ASP A 260 37.57 -33.63 -16.18
N LYS A 261 37.08 -32.61 -15.48
CA LYS A 261 35.66 -32.40 -15.27
C LYS A 261 35.19 -31.12 -15.94
N LYS A 262 33.94 -31.09 -16.33
CA LYS A 262 33.21 -29.88 -16.63
C LYS A 262 32.75 -29.25 -15.31
N ALA A 263 33.06 -28.01 -15.08
CA ALA A 263 32.68 -27.31 -13.88
C ALA A 263 31.71 -26.17 -14.21
N ASP A 264 30.72 -25.98 -13.37
CA ASP A 264 29.87 -24.80 -13.33
C ASP A 264 29.92 -24.17 -11.95
N VAL A 265 29.70 -22.85 -11.88
CA VAL A 265 29.75 -22.09 -10.63
C VAL A 265 28.42 -21.43 -10.43
N TYR A 266 27.82 -21.71 -9.26
CA TYR A 266 26.59 -21.09 -8.82
C TYR A 266 26.88 -20.10 -7.69
N VAL A 267 26.17 -18.98 -7.69
CA VAL A 267 26.18 -18.00 -6.61
C VAL A 267 24.75 -17.83 -6.12
N LYS A 268 24.56 -17.96 -4.80
CA LYS A 268 23.33 -17.69 -4.09
C LYS A 268 23.50 -16.40 -3.31
N ALA A 269 22.67 -15.42 -3.56
CA ALA A 269 22.63 -14.15 -2.84
C ALA A 269 21.28 -13.96 -2.15
N VAL A 270 21.31 -13.39 -0.95
CA VAL A 270 20.12 -13.07 -0.16
C VAL A 270 20.25 -11.62 0.30
N ASP A 271 19.18 -10.83 0.16
CA ASP A 271 19.08 -9.47 0.68
C ASP A 271 18.50 -9.43 2.10
N GLU A 272 18.43 -8.24 2.71
CA GLU A 272 17.84 -8.07 4.06
C GLU A 272 16.32 -8.27 4.09
N ALA A 273 15.62 -8.14 2.97
CA ALA A 273 14.20 -8.44 2.87
C ALA A 273 13.90 -9.94 2.67
N GLY A 274 14.95 -10.76 2.54
CA GLY A 274 14.85 -12.20 2.35
C GLY A 274 14.50 -12.62 0.92
N ASN A 275 14.69 -11.75 -0.10
CA ASN A 275 14.63 -12.17 -1.49
C ASN A 275 15.93 -12.90 -1.86
N VAL A 276 15.84 -13.88 -2.75
CA VAL A 276 16.94 -14.80 -3.08
C VAL A 276 17.18 -14.83 -4.59
N THR A 277 18.42 -14.68 -4.99
CA THR A 277 18.89 -14.99 -6.34
C THR A 277 19.82 -16.19 -6.29
N VAL A 278 19.62 -17.16 -7.19
CA VAL A 278 20.58 -18.21 -7.50
C VAL A 278 20.94 -18.11 -8.98
N ALA A 279 22.17 -17.77 -9.27
CA ALA A 279 22.66 -17.59 -10.63
C ALA A 279 23.84 -18.51 -10.91
N ASP A 280 23.99 -18.95 -12.17
CA ASP A 280 25.12 -19.67 -12.69
C ASP A 280 25.92 -18.83 -13.69
N LEU A 281 26.97 -19.40 -14.27
CA LEU A 281 27.79 -18.73 -15.31
C LEU A 281 26.95 -18.26 -16.50
N THR A 282 25.85 -18.94 -16.83
CA THR A 282 25.03 -18.60 -18.01
C THR A 282 24.21 -17.31 -17.81
N ALA A 283 23.86 -16.98 -16.56
CA ALA A 283 23.15 -15.75 -16.22
C ALA A 283 23.92 -14.48 -16.63
N SER A 284 25.26 -14.53 -16.65
CA SER A 284 26.13 -13.44 -17.10
C SER A 284 26.61 -13.59 -18.55
N GLY A 285 26.05 -14.55 -19.30
CA GLY A 285 26.44 -14.84 -20.68
C GLY A 285 27.77 -15.59 -20.79
N SER A 286 28.26 -16.17 -19.69
CA SER A 286 29.39 -17.11 -19.66
C SER A 286 28.86 -18.55 -19.86
N GLN A 287 29.70 -19.54 -19.73
CA GLN A 287 29.33 -20.93 -19.88
C GLN A 287 30.17 -21.83 -18.96
N PRO A 288 29.68 -23.01 -18.59
CA PRO A 288 30.46 -24.01 -17.88
C PRO A 288 31.76 -24.35 -18.67
N PHE A 289 32.83 -24.65 -17.95
CA PHE A 289 34.13 -24.84 -18.52
C PHE A 289 34.76 -26.20 -18.12
N TYR A 290 35.80 -26.60 -18.87
CA TYR A 290 36.56 -27.79 -18.62
C TYR A 290 37.98 -27.46 -18.17
N ILE A 291 38.52 -28.19 -17.19
CA ILE A 291 39.89 -28.12 -16.78
C ILE A 291 40.61 -29.40 -17.24
N HIS A 292 41.63 -29.26 -18.10
CA HIS A 292 42.34 -30.40 -18.64
C HIS A 292 43.84 -30.10 -18.74
N LYS A 293 44.69 -30.89 -18.11
CA LYS A 293 46.14 -30.67 -18.04
C LYS A 293 46.98 -31.58 -18.98
N ALA A 294 46.38 -32.62 -19.55
CA ALA A 294 47.11 -33.55 -20.37
C ALA A 294 47.50 -32.94 -21.72
N ALA A 295 48.75 -33.05 -22.13
CA ALA A 295 49.17 -32.72 -23.47
C ALA A 295 48.58 -33.72 -24.47
N PRO A 296 48.24 -33.32 -25.71
CA PRO A 296 47.79 -34.25 -26.74
C PRO A 296 48.90 -35.25 -27.09
N ALA A 297 48.54 -36.52 -27.13
CA ALA A 297 49.46 -37.58 -27.59
C ALA A 297 49.54 -37.55 -29.14
N ILE A 298 50.72 -37.42 -29.69
CA ILE A 298 50.94 -37.51 -31.12
C ILE A 298 51.62 -38.84 -31.41
N THR A 299 50.95 -39.71 -32.16
CA THR A 299 51.53 -40.92 -32.71
C THR A 299 51.80 -40.71 -34.18
N VAL A 300 53.09 -40.78 -34.59
CA VAL A 300 53.46 -40.76 -36.00
C VAL A 300 53.63 -42.22 -36.42
N THR A 301 52.78 -42.65 -37.36
CA THR A 301 52.85 -43.99 -37.99
C THR A 301 53.55 -43.90 -39.32
#